data_94f0d6e6f8a61ade0c39c1b7fbd7a37f
#
_entry.id   94f0d6e6f8a61ade0c39c1b7fbd7a37f
#
_cell.length_a   1.000
_cell.length_b   1.000
_cell.length_c   1.000
_cell.angle_alpha   90.00
_cell.angle_beta   90.00
_cell.angle_gamma   90.00
#
_symmetry.space_group_name_H-M   'P 1'
#
loop_
_entity.id
_entity.type
_entity.pdbx_description
1 polymer ?
#
loop_
_entity_poly.entity_id
_entity_poly.type
_entity_poly.pdbx_seq_one_letter_code
_entity_poly.pdbx_strand_id
1 'polypeptide(L)'
;MILNLQLLKFYQVVCDALEAEGWTITHKEYVFDADPQLETDLGAERLIVAERRLEKIAVEIKSFLLESQAAELEKALGQYGLYRKLLELQEPDRTLYLAVPLHAYEDIFARQVGQIAIEVFELQLIVYDVAREEPLLWIKR
;
A
#
# COMPACT_ATOMS: atom_id res chain seq x y z
N MET A 1 19.14 -10.90 -0.30
CA MET A 1 18.60 -12.11 0.33
C MET A 1 17.90 -11.82 1.64
N ILE A 2 18.61 -11.28 2.65
CA ILE A 2 17.96 -10.86 3.91
C ILE A 2 16.89 -9.81 3.66
N LEU A 3 17.16 -8.82 2.79
CA LEU A 3 16.20 -7.79 2.44
C LEU A 3 14.93 -8.36 1.81
N ASN A 4 15.07 -9.33 0.89
CA ASN A 4 13.91 -9.96 0.27
C ASN A 4 13.05 -10.70 1.27
N LEU A 5 13.65 -11.34 2.27
CA LEU A 5 12.93 -12.02 3.35
C LEU A 5 12.17 -11.01 4.22
N GLN A 6 12.76 -9.83 4.48
CA GLN A 6 12.10 -8.75 5.22
C GLN A 6 10.91 -8.20 4.43
N LEU A 7 11.06 -7.99 3.13
CA LEU A 7 9.98 -7.51 2.27
C LEU A 7 8.81 -8.50 2.23
N LEU A 8 9.12 -9.80 2.14
CA LEU A 8 8.11 -10.85 2.18
C LEU A 8 7.38 -10.87 3.52
N LYS A 9 8.09 -10.64 4.62
CA LYS A 9 7.48 -10.56 5.95
C LYS A 9 6.51 -9.38 6.03
N PHE A 10 6.90 -8.21 5.54
CA PHE A 10 6.04 -7.02 5.55
C PHE A 10 4.77 -7.25 4.73
N TYR A 11 4.93 -7.81 3.54
CA TYR A 11 3.80 -8.19 2.69
C TYR A 11 2.87 -9.17 3.40
N GLN A 12 3.44 -10.22 4.02
CA GLN A 12 2.65 -11.26 4.69
C GLN A 12 1.89 -10.70 5.90
N VAL A 13 2.50 -9.79 6.66
CA VAL A 13 1.85 -9.14 7.81
C VAL A 13 0.59 -8.41 7.35
N VAL A 14 0.65 -7.67 6.25
CA VAL A 14 -0.51 -6.95 5.72
C VAL A 14 -1.60 -7.92 5.26
N CYS A 15 -1.23 -8.96 4.52
CA CYS A 15 -2.19 -9.95 4.05
C CYS A 15 -2.88 -10.66 5.21
N ASP A 16 -2.11 -11.10 6.20
CA ASP A 16 -2.66 -11.80 7.36
C ASP A 16 -3.59 -10.89 8.17
N ALA A 17 -3.22 -9.63 8.34
CA ALA A 17 -4.04 -8.67 9.09
C ALA A 17 -5.35 -8.36 8.35
N LEU A 18 -5.31 -8.23 7.04
CA LEU A 18 -6.52 -8.04 6.24
C LEU A 18 -7.45 -9.25 6.37
N GLU A 19 -6.91 -10.44 6.26
CA GLU A 19 -7.70 -11.67 6.40
C GLU A 19 -8.30 -11.78 7.80
N ALA A 20 -7.55 -11.39 8.85
CA ALA A 20 -8.05 -11.36 10.22
C ALA A 20 -9.21 -10.38 10.40
N GLU A 21 -9.27 -9.31 9.59
CA GLU A 21 -10.37 -8.35 9.62
C GLU A 21 -11.53 -8.73 8.69
N GLY A 22 -11.49 -9.92 8.13
CA GLY A 22 -12.59 -10.44 7.31
C GLY A 22 -12.47 -10.18 5.82
N TRP A 23 -11.34 -9.65 5.35
CA TRP A 23 -11.13 -9.45 3.92
C TRP A 23 -10.72 -10.75 3.24
N THR A 24 -11.23 -10.95 2.03
CA THR A 24 -10.78 -12.03 1.15
C THR A 24 -9.88 -11.43 0.09
N ILE A 25 -8.62 -11.84 0.07
CA ILE A 25 -7.66 -11.37 -0.93
C ILE A 25 -7.90 -12.16 -2.21
N THR A 26 -8.40 -11.50 -3.25
CA THR A 26 -8.77 -12.15 -4.51
C THR A 26 -7.58 -12.20 -5.48
N HIS A 27 -6.67 -11.23 -5.39
CA HIS A 27 -5.45 -11.19 -6.21
C HIS A 27 -4.29 -10.76 -5.33
N LYS A 28 -3.28 -11.59 -5.22
CA LYS A 28 -2.06 -11.30 -4.45
C LYS A 28 -1.04 -10.49 -5.23
N GLU A 29 -1.29 -10.28 -6.50
CA GLU A 29 -0.58 -9.34 -7.36
C GLU A 29 -1.57 -8.89 -8.42
N TYR A 30 -2.02 -7.65 -8.32
CA TYR A 30 -2.98 -7.08 -9.26
C TYR A 30 -2.22 -6.31 -10.33
N VAL A 31 -2.49 -6.62 -11.60
CA VAL A 31 -1.87 -5.96 -12.75
C VAL A 31 -2.95 -5.22 -13.51
N PHE A 32 -2.71 -3.92 -13.74
CA PHE A 32 -3.63 -3.10 -14.52
C PHE A 32 -3.53 -3.41 -16.01
N ASP A 33 -4.66 -3.30 -16.69
CA ASP A 33 -4.68 -3.23 -18.14
C ASP A 33 -4.26 -1.80 -18.53
N ALA A 34 -2.99 -1.63 -18.86
CA ALA A 34 -2.41 -0.32 -19.12
C ALA A 34 -1.34 -0.41 -20.22
N ASP A 35 -1.11 0.71 -20.92
CA ASP A 35 -0.10 0.81 -21.97
C ASP A 35 0.85 1.99 -21.66
N PRO A 36 2.14 1.76 -21.36
CA PRO A 36 2.73 0.43 -21.15
C PRO A 36 2.26 -0.21 -19.87
N GLN A 37 2.42 -1.53 -19.77
CA GLN A 37 2.09 -2.23 -18.53
C GLN A 37 2.99 -1.76 -17.41
N LEU A 38 2.40 -1.48 -16.24
CA LEU A 38 3.16 -1.02 -15.08
C LEU A 38 3.72 -2.23 -14.33
N GLU A 39 5.02 -2.16 -14.00
CA GLU A 39 5.71 -3.22 -13.30
C GLU A 39 5.99 -2.82 -11.85
N THR A 40 6.01 -3.82 -10.97
CA THR A 40 6.49 -3.64 -9.61
C THR A 40 8.01 -3.82 -9.60
N ASP A 41 8.72 -2.93 -8.91
CA ASP A 41 10.18 -2.96 -8.89
C ASP A 41 10.75 -4.18 -8.19
N LEU A 42 10.07 -4.67 -7.17
CA LEU A 42 10.51 -5.81 -6.38
C LEU A 42 9.34 -6.74 -6.10
N GLY A 43 9.61 -8.03 -6.22
CA GLY A 43 8.57 -9.05 -6.15
C GLY A 43 7.80 -9.12 -4.83
N ALA A 44 8.30 -8.51 -3.75
CA ALA A 44 7.62 -8.52 -2.45
C ALA A 44 6.79 -7.28 -2.19
N GLU A 45 7.03 -6.19 -2.92
CA GLU A 45 6.19 -5.00 -2.83
C GLU A 45 5.13 -5.09 -3.92
N ARG A 46 3.88 -5.27 -3.53
CA ARG A 46 2.81 -5.63 -4.44
C ARG A 46 1.57 -4.80 -4.26
N LEU A 47 0.82 -4.70 -5.35
CA LEU A 47 -0.56 -4.23 -5.31
C LEU A 47 -1.45 -5.46 -5.22
N ILE A 48 -2.20 -5.58 -4.12
CA ILE A 48 -3.19 -6.64 -3.95
C ILE A 48 -4.59 -6.08 -4.03
N VAL A 49 -5.57 -6.92 -4.31
CA VAL A 49 -6.97 -6.53 -4.22
C VAL A 49 -7.71 -7.49 -3.30
N ALA A 50 -8.67 -6.95 -2.55
CA ALA A 50 -9.42 -7.69 -1.56
C ALA A 50 -10.87 -7.22 -1.51
N GLU A 51 -11.76 -8.10 -1.01
CA GLU A 51 -13.17 -7.82 -0.91
C GLU A 51 -13.70 -8.28 0.44
N ARG A 52 -14.64 -7.51 0.97
CA ARG A 52 -15.33 -7.84 2.22
C ARG A 52 -16.76 -7.35 2.10
N ARG A 53 -17.73 -8.27 2.02
CA ARG A 53 -19.14 -7.94 1.79
C ARG A 53 -19.26 -7.15 0.47
N LEU A 54 -19.72 -5.90 0.53
CA LEU A 54 -19.86 -5.02 -0.64
C LEU A 54 -18.67 -4.08 -0.82
N GLU A 55 -17.67 -4.16 0.06
CA GLU A 55 -16.49 -3.30 -0.02
C GLU A 55 -15.41 -3.95 -0.89
N LYS A 56 -14.81 -3.14 -1.74
CA LYS A 56 -13.69 -3.55 -2.60
C LYS A 56 -12.54 -2.59 -2.42
N ILE A 57 -11.34 -3.14 -2.19
CA ILE A 57 -10.14 -2.34 -2.00
C ILE A 57 -9.00 -2.85 -2.87
N ALA A 58 -8.06 -1.95 -3.15
CA ALA A 58 -6.74 -2.27 -3.67
C ALA A 58 -5.74 -1.71 -2.68
N VAL A 59 -4.70 -2.46 -2.38
CA VAL A 59 -3.70 -2.07 -1.38
C VAL A 59 -2.31 -2.14 -1.99
N GLU A 60 -1.66 -1.00 -2.13
CA GLU A 60 -0.25 -0.91 -2.52
C GLU A 60 0.59 -1.03 -1.26
N ILE A 61 1.30 -2.14 -1.11
CA ILE A 61 2.10 -2.43 0.08
C ILE A 61 3.52 -1.94 -0.11
N LYS A 62 3.98 -1.04 0.76
CA LYS A 62 5.33 -0.49 0.73
C LYS A 62 6.04 -0.76 2.05
N SER A 63 7.34 -1.04 1.98
CA SER A 63 8.16 -1.38 3.14
C SER A 63 8.92 -0.20 3.73
N PHE A 64 9.29 0.77 2.92
CA PHE A 64 10.15 1.90 3.30
C PHE A 64 11.50 1.43 3.86
N LEU A 65 12.04 0.33 3.29
CA LEU A 65 13.33 -0.23 3.67
C LEU A 65 14.42 -0.10 2.60
N LEU A 66 14.05 0.24 1.35
CA LEU A 66 14.92 0.10 0.18
C LEU A 66 15.84 1.30 -0.05
N GLU A 67 15.32 2.49 0.14
CA GLU A 67 16.01 3.75 -0.09
C GLU A 67 15.77 4.67 1.10
N SER A 68 16.11 5.96 0.96
CA SER A 68 15.68 6.93 1.96
C SER A 68 14.16 6.97 1.99
N GLN A 69 13.58 7.24 3.15
CA GLN A 69 12.12 7.32 3.25
C GLN A 69 11.55 8.40 2.33
N ALA A 70 12.26 9.51 2.14
CA ALA A 70 11.81 10.56 1.23
C ALA A 70 11.77 10.08 -0.22
N ALA A 71 12.78 9.33 -0.67
CA ALA A 71 12.80 8.78 -2.03
C ALA A 71 11.69 7.76 -2.24
N GLU A 72 11.47 6.90 -1.26
CA GLU A 72 10.38 5.91 -1.33
C GLU A 72 9.01 6.57 -1.30
N LEU A 73 8.86 7.66 -0.54
CA LEU A 73 7.62 8.44 -0.54
C LEU A 73 7.33 9.01 -1.93
N GLU A 74 8.30 9.66 -2.56
CA GLU A 74 8.12 10.24 -3.90
C GLU A 74 7.70 9.19 -4.91
N LYS A 75 8.33 8.02 -4.87
CA LYS A 75 8.01 6.91 -5.74
C LYS A 75 6.60 6.36 -5.48
N ALA A 76 6.26 6.19 -4.20
CA ALA A 76 4.93 5.72 -3.81
C ALA A 76 3.84 6.68 -4.27
N LEU A 77 4.07 7.99 -4.18
CA LEU A 77 3.11 9.00 -4.62
C LEU A 77 2.85 8.92 -6.13
N GLY A 78 3.90 8.74 -6.93
CA GLY A 78 3.75 8.58 -8.37
C GLY A 78 2.92 7.35 -8.71
N GLN A 79 3.21 6.22 -8.09
CA GLN A 79 2.46 5.00 -8.29
C GLN A 79 1.01 5.14 -7.80
N TYR A 80 0.81 5.71 -6.62
CA TYR A 80 -0.52 5.91 -6.06
C TYR A 80 -1.41 6.75 -6.98
N GLY A 81 -0.88 7.84 -7.53
CA GLY A 81 -1.62 8.69 -8.44
C GLY A 81 -2.05 7.97 -9.70
N LEU A 82 -1.12 7.21 -10.32
CA LEU A 82 -1.41 6.44 -11.52
C LEU A 82 -2.42 5.32 -11.24
N TYR A 83 -2.23 4.58 -10.16
CA TYR A 83 -3.11 3.47 -9.80
C TYR A 83 -4.52 3.96 -9.48
N ARG A 84 -4.63 5.09 -8.78
CA ARG A 84 -5.95 5.66 -8.46
C ARG A 84 -6.71 6.00 -9.73
N LYS A 85 -6.04 6.61 -10.70
CA LYS A 85 -6.69 6.95 -11.97
C LYS A 85 -7.08 5.71 -12.77
N LEU A 86 -6.21 4.71 -12.82
CA LEU A 86 -6.51 3.46 -13.50
C LEU A 86 -7.70 2.74 -12.86
N LEU A 87 -7.78 2.74 -11.53
CA LEU A 87 -8.93 2.17 -10.83
C LEU A 87 -10.22 2.93 -11.13
N GLU A 88 -10.18 4.27 -11.17
CA GLU A 88 -11.35 5.06 -11.55
C GLU A 88 -11.89 4.66 -12.92
N LEU A 89 -11.01 4.31 -13.85
CA LEU A 89 -11.38 3.92 -15.21
C LEU A 89 -11.83 2.47 -15.32
N GLN A 90 -11.23 1.57 -14.57
CA GLN A 90 -11.42 0.12 -14.71
C GLN A 90 -12.32 -0.49 -13.65
N GLU A 91 -12.23 -0.03 -12.42
CA GLU A 91 -13.02 -0.53 -11.28
C GLU A 91 -13.36 0.62 -10.33
N PRO A 92 -14.27 1.52 -10.72
CA PRO A 92 -14.55 2.75 -9.95
C PRO A 92 -15.09 2.50 -8.54
N ASP A 93 -15.59 1.33 -8.25
CA ASP A 93 -16.09 0.96 -6.91
C ASP A 93 -15.00 0.40 -5.99
N ARG A 94 -13.76 0.31 -6.46
CA ARG A 94 -12.63 -0.19 -5.67
C ARG A 94 -11.81 0.99 -5.14
N THR A 95 -11.62 1.04 -3.83
CA THR A 95 -10.87 2.12 -3.17
C THR A 95 -9.40 1.74 -3.02
N LEU A 96 -8.51 2.65 -3.39
CA LEU A 96 -7.06 2.44 -3.27
C LEU A 96 -6.55 2.90 -1.91
N TYR A 97 -5.75 2.05 -1.28
CA TYR A 97 -5.01 2.35 -0.04
C TYR A 97 -3.51 2.15 -0.26
N LEU A 98 -2.72 2.98 0.41
CA LEU A 98 -1.28 2.79 0.52
C LEU A 98 -0.99 2.22 1.90
N ALA A 99 -0.45 1.00 1.96
CA ALA A 99 -0.09 0.36 3.22
C ALA A 99 1.36 0.67 3.54
N VAL A 100 1.59 1.27 4.70
CA VAL A 100 2.92 1.71 5.14
C VAL A 100 3.20 1.17 6.55
N PRO A 101 4.45 0.81 6.85
CA PRO A 101 4.78 0.33 8.19
C PRO A 101 4.80 1.49 9.20
N LEU A 102 4.59 1.12 10.46
CA LEU A 102 4.53 2.09 11.54
C LEU A 102 5.77 3.00 11.60
N HIS A 103 6.96 2.44 11.36
CA HIS A 103 8.18 3.25 11.41
C HIS A 103 8.19 4.40 10.39
N ALA A 104 7.61 4.19 9.20
CA ALA A 104 7.50 5.25 8.19
C ALA A 104 6.39 6.24 8.55
N TYR A 105 5.27 5.74 9.07
CA TYR A 105 4.16 6.59 9.48
C TYR A 105 4.56 7.56 10.59
N GLU A 106 5.38 7.09 11.53
CA GLU A 106 5.86 7.91 12.65
C GLU A 106 7.07 8.78 12.29
N ASP A 107 7.70 8.57 11.15
CA ASP A 107 8.84 9.37 10.69
C ASP A 107 8.47 10.23 9.48
N ILE A 108 8.66 9.73 8.25
CA ILE A 108 8.47 10.54 7.04
C ILE A 108 7.04 11.10 6.91
N PHE A 109 6.03 10.31 7.26
CA PHE A 109 4.64 10.78 7.16
C PHE A 109 4.27 11.78 8.25
N ALA A 110 5.00 11.82 9.37
CA ALA A 110 4.81 12.81 10.43
C ALA A 110 5.53 14.12 10.15
N ARG A 111 6.47 14.11 9.20
CA ARG A 111 7.25 15.31 8.85
C ARG A 111 6.50 16.15 7.82
N GLN A 112 6.96 17.38 7.61
CA GLN A 112 6.30 18.34 6.73
C GLN A 112 6.02 17.77 5.33
N VAL A 113 7.01 17.14 4.71
CA VAL A 113 6.87 16.58 3.35
C VAL A 113 5.79 15.51 3.32
N GLY A 114 5.76 14.64 4.33
CA GLY A 114 4.74 13.59 4.43
C GLY A 114 3.34 14.14 4.65
N GLN A 115 3.21 15.17 5.48
CA GLN A 115 1.92 15.82 5.72
C GLN A 115 1.39 16.50 4.45
N ILE A 116 2.28 17.14 3.70
CA ILE A 116 1.92 17.74 2.40
C ILE A 116 1.48 16.65 1.43
N ALA A 117 2.19 15.53 1.40
CA ALA A 117 1.84 14.41 0.52
C ALA A 117 0.44 13.85 0.81
N ILE A 118 0.14 13.65 2.10
CA ILE A 118 -1.18 13.16 2.52
C ILE A 118 -2.28 14.12 2.04
N GLU A 119 -2.06 15.41 2.20
CA GLU A 119 -3.05 16.42 1.82
C GLU A 119 -3.20 16.53 0.30
N VAL A 120 -2.09 16.73 -0.42
CA VAL A 120 -2.12 16.97 -1.87
C VAL A 120 -2.65 15.77 -2.64
N PHE A 121 -2.23 14.57 -2.25
CA PHE A 121 -2.65 13.34 -2.94
C PHE A 121 -3.91 12.71 -2.33
N GLU A 122 -4.44 13.29 -1.27
CA GLU A 122 -5.60 12.75 -0.56
C GLU A 122 -5.38 11.27 -0.23
N LEU A 123 -4.21 10.97 0.36
CA LEU A 123 -3.80 9.59 0.60
C LEU A 123 -4.73 8.89 1.58
N GLN A 124 -5.17 7.71 1.21
CA GLN A 124 -5.81 6.79 2.13
C GLN A 124 -4.77 5.77 2.55
N LEU A 125 -4.52 5.68 3.85
CA LEU A 125 -3.42 4.88 4.39
C LEU A 125 -3.93 3.69 5.19
N ILE A 126 -3.15 2.61 5.16
CA ILE A 126 -3.24 1.52 6.12
C ILE A 126 -1.88 1.48 6.80
N VAL A 127 -1.85 1.63 8.12
CA VAL A 127 -0.60 1.54 8.88
C VAL A 127 -0.55 0.16 9.54
N TYR A 128 0.57 -0.53 9.35
CA TYR A 128 0.78 -1.86 9.92
C TYR A 128 2.06 -1.89 10.75
N ASP A 129 2.07 -2.73 11.78
CA ASP A 129 3.21 -2.90 12.68
C ASP A 129 3.74 -4.32 12.57
N VAL A 130 4.94 -4.47 11.99
CA VAL A 130 5.58 -5.76 11.78
C VAL A 130 6.01 -6.42 13.09
N ALA A 131 6.30 -5.60 14.10
CA ALA A 131 6.86 -6.08 15.36
C ALA A 131 5.82 -6.63 16.33
N ARG A 132 4.58 -6.18 16.28
CA ARG A 132 3.57 -6.44 17.32
C ARG A 132 2.35 -7.22 16.87
N GLU A 133 2.22 -7.52 15.59
CA GLU A 133 1.04 -8.21 15.06
C GLU A 133 -0.29 -7.54 15.48
N GLU A 134 -0.29 -6.22 15.60
CA GLU A 134 -1.46 -5.46 16.00
C GLU A 134 -2.41 -5.25 14.82
N PRO A 135 -3.69 -4.93 15.09
CA PRO A 135 -4.64 -4.59 14.02
C PRO A 135 -4.15 -3.44 13.18
N LEU A 136 -4.60 -3.40 11.94
CA LEU A 136 -4.30 -2.31 11.02
C LEU A 136 -4.95 -1.01 11.49
N LEU A 137 -4.24 0.10 11.29
CA LEU A 137 -4.80 1.43 11.49
C LEU A 137 -5.21 1.98 10.11
N TRP A 138 -6.49 2.21 9.92
CA TRP A 138 -7.04 2.73 8.68
C TRP A 138 -7.21 4.24 8.77
N ILE A 139 -6.63 4.96 7.82
CA ILE A 139 -6.75 6.42 7.72
C ILE A 139 -7.44 6.74 6.41
N LYS A 140 -8.71 7.09 6.49
CA LYS A 140 -9.56 7.35 5.34
C LYS A 140 -9.73 8.84 5.10
N ARG A 141 -9.91 9.19 3.85
CA ARG A 141 -10.15 10.57 3.42
C ARG A 141 -11.52 10.74 2.78
#